data_c7f812798019bf8bdbf2712b606545fe
#
_entry.id   c7f812798019bf8bdbf2712b606545fe
#
_cell.length_a   1.000
_cell.length_b   1.000
_cell.length_c   1.000
_cell.angle_alpha   90.00
_cell.angle_beta   90.00
_cell.angle_gamma   90.00
#
_symmetry.space_group_name_H-M   'P 1'
#
loop_
_entity.id
_entity.type
_entity.pdbx_description
1 polymer ?
#
loop_
_entity_poly.entity_id
_entity_poly.type
_entity_poly.pdbx_seq_one_letter_code
_entity_poly.pdbx_strand_id
1 'polypeptide(L)' 'MVELTLATLLGTVAGDFCELRNEGRPVLESVLLAYSKANDQYGGKNVRNVISGSFGLEAQAISFVVTKCPDKL' A
#
# COMPACT_ATOMS: atom_id res chain seq x y z
N MET A 1 -1.16 -18.85 12.38
CA MET A 1 -0.50 -17.66 11.77
C MET A 1 -1.25 -17.28 10.51
N VAL A 2 -1.59 -16.02 10.37
CA VAL A 2 -2.30 -15.55 9.18
C VAL A 2 -1.27 -15.19 8.10
N GLU A 3 -1.45 -15.78 6.91
CA GLU A 3 -0.59 -15.49 5.78
C GLU A 3 -0.92 -14.12 5.20
N LEU A 4 0.09 -13.30 4.94
CA LEU A 4 -0.11 -12.02 4.31
C LEU A 4 -0.43 -12.21 2.82
N THR A 5 -1.59 -11.72 2.41
CA THR A 5 -1.99 -11.77 1.00
C THR A 5 -1.74 -10.42 0.34
N LEU A 6 -1.65 -10.42 -1.00
CA LEU A 6 -1.48 -9.18 -1.75
C LEU A 6 -2.67 -8.24 -1.52
N ALA A 7 -3.88 -8.76 -1.49
CA ALA A 7 -5.07 -7.93 -1.26
C ALA A 7 -5.02 -7.24 0.10
N THR A 8 -4.62 -7.96 1.15
CA THR A 8 -4.49 -7.39 2.49
C THR A 8 -3.41 -6.31 2.52
N LEU A 9 -2.25 -6.59 1.92
CA LEU A 9 -1.15 -5.63 1.86
C LEU A 9 -1.57 -4.37 1.11
N LEU A 10 -2.13 -4.50 -0.08
CA LEU A 10 -2.52 -3.35 -0.89
C LEU A 10 -3.66 -2.55 -0.26
N GLY A 11 -4.58 -3.24 0.41
CA GLY A 11 -5.65 -2.57 1.17
C GLY A 11 -5.09 -1.67 2.27
N THR A 12 -4.10 -2.18 3.02
CA THR A 12 -3.42 -1.43 4.07
C THR A 12 -2.64 -0.25 3.49
N VAL A 13 -1.84 -0.51 2.45
CA VAL A 13 -1.03 0.53 1.81
C VAL A 13 -1.91 1.63 1.22
N ALA A 14 -2.99 1.25 0.52
CA ALA A 14 -3.90 2.23 -0.07
C ALA A 14 -4.60 3.07 1.01
N GLY A 15 -5.03 2.44 2.11
CA GLY A 15 -5.64 3.16 3.23
C GLY A 15 -4.69 4.19 3.83
N ASP A 16 -3.45 3.79 4.10
CA ASP A 16 -2.43 4.69 4.65
C ASP A 16 -2.06 5.80 3.65
N PHE A 17 -1.95 5.45 2.37
CA PHE A 17 -1.71 6.43 1.31
C PHE A 17 -2.78 7.51 1.30
N CYS A 18 -4.06 7.10 1.31
CA CYS A 18 -5.17 8.04 1.31
C CYS A 18 -5.14 8.97 2.51
N GLU A 19 -4.85 8.42 3.69
CA GLU A 19 -4.75 9.18 4.92
C GLU A 19 -3.62 10.21 4.86
N LEU A 20 -2.44 9.81 4.37
CA LEU A 20 -1.30 10.70 4.21
C LEU A 20 -1.57 11.81 3.19
N ARG A 21 -2.26 11.49 2.10
CA ARG A 21 -2.67 12.48 1.12
C ARG A 21 -3.65 13.50 1.72
N ASN A 22 -4.54 13.04 2.59
CA ASN A 22 -5.45 13.93 3.30
C ASN A 22 -4.71 14.89 4.24
N GLU A 23 -3.53 14.50 4.73
CA GLU A 23 -2.66 15.37 5.52
C GLU A 23 -1.89 16.39 4.66
N GLY A 24 -2.04 16.34 3.35
CA GLY A 24 -1.35 17.24 2.43
C GLY A 24 0.01 16.79 1.94
N ARG A 25 0.40 15.54 2.21
CA ARG A 25 1.71 15.03 1.79
C ARG A 25 1.73 14.74 0.28
N PRO A 26 2.88 14.96 -0.38
CA PRO A 26 3.02 14.63 -1.81
C PRO A 26 2.80 13.14 -2.10
N VAL A 27 2.43 12.83 -3.33
CA VAL A 27 2.12 11.45 -3.75
C VAL A 27 3.28 10.50 -3.46
N LEU A 28 4.49 10.84 -3.90
CA LEU A 28 5.65 9.96 -3.73
C LEU A 28 5.96 9.71 -2.26
N GLU A 29 5.96 10.77 -1.45
CA GLU A 29 6.20 10.64 -0.01
C GLU A 29 5.14 9.75 0.64
N SER A 30 3.88 9.92 0.24
CA SER A 30 2.77 9.12 0.77
C SER A 30 2.93 7.64 0.44
N VAL A 31 3.38 7.32 -0.78
CA VAL A 31 3.66 5.94 -1.18
C VAL A 31 4.77 5.34 -0.32
N LEU A 32 5.88 6.05 -0.18
CA LEU A 32 7.03 5.56 0.58
C LEU A 32 6.68 5.34 2.05
N LEU A 33 5.96 6.28 2.65
CA LEU A 33 5.55 6.18 4.05
C LEU A 33 4.52 5.06 4.25
N ALA A 34 3.59 4.88 3.30
CA ALA A 34 2.60 3.81 3.39
C ALA A 34 3.27 2.43 3.37
N TYR A 35 4.25 2.22 2.49
CA TYR A 35 5.00 0.96 2.46
C TYR A 35 5.88 0.80 3.70
N SER A 36 6.46 1.87 4.23
CA SER A 36 7.23 1.82 5.47
C SER A 36 6.34 1.36 6.63
N LYS A 37 5.13 1.89 6.74
CA LYS A 37 4.17 1.46 7.76
C LYS A 37 3.78 -0.01 7.59
N ALA A 38 3.59 -0.46 6.35
CA ALA A 38 3.28 -1.87 6.08
C ALA A 38 4.43 -2.77 6.49
N ASN A 39 5.67 -2.38 6.23
CA ASN A 39 6.85 -3.13 6.66
C ASN A 39 6.90 -3.27 8.19
N ASP A 40 6.56 -2.21 8.90
CA ASP A 40 6.52 -2.25 10.37
C ASP A 40 5.39 -3.14 10.87
N GLN A 41 4.24 -3.13 10.19
CA GLN A 41 3.06 -3.87 10.61
C GLN A 41 3.16 -5.38 10.33
N TYR A 42 3.66 -5.74 9.14
CA TYR A 42 3.66 -7.14 8.67
C TYR A 42 5.04 -7.79 8.67
N GLY A 43 6.10 -7.00 8.83
CA GLY A 43 7.47 -7.45 8.70
C GLY A 43 7.98 -7.29 7.27
N GLY A 44 9.15 -6.66 7.11
CA GLY A 44 9.71 -6.37 5.79
C GLY A 44 9.93 -7.59 4.92
N LYS A 45 10.29 -8.74 5.53
CA LYS A 45 10.48 -9.99 4.80
C LYS A 45 9.17 -10.48 4.19
N ASN A 46 8.07 -10.43 4.95
CA ASN A 46 6.76 -10.86 4.48
C ASN A 46 6.26 -9.97 3.35
N VAL A 47 6.44 -8.65 3.50
CA VAL A 47 6.06 -7.68 2.47
C VAL A 47 6.86 -7.94 1.19
N ARG A 48 8.17 -8.13 1.28
CA ARG A 48 9.00 -8.42 0.11
C ARG A 48 8.59 -9.71 -0.59
N ASN A 49 8.26 -10.74 0.17
CA ASN A 49 7.82 -12.02 -0.40
C ASN A 49 6.53 -11.86 -1.20
N VAL A 50 5.57 -11.10 -0.66
CA VAL A 50 4.30 -10.85 -1.35
C VAL A 50 4.53 -10.05 -2.63
N ILE A 51 5.34 -9.00 -2.56
CA ILE A 51 5.62 -8.13 -3.71
C ILE A 51 6.34 -8.90 -4.81
N SER A 52 7.38 -9.67 -4.45
CA SER A 52 8.17 -10.40 -5.45
C SER A 52 7.41 -11.51 -6.16
N GLY A 53 6.33 -12.02 -5.52
CA GLY A 53 5.48 -13.04 -6.13
C GLY A 53 4.30 -12.47 -6.92
N SER A 54 4.23 -11.16 -7.10
CA SER A 54 3.06 -10.50 -7.67
C SER A 54 3.34 -9.91 -9.05
N PHE A 55 2.33 -9.97 -9.93
CA PHE A 55 2.36 -9.32 -11.23
C PHE A 55 1.39 -8.13 -11.22
N GLY A 56 1.77 -7.06 -11.93
CA GLY A 56 0.90 -5.89 -12.04
C GLY A 56 0.66 -5.20 -10.72
N LEU A 57 1.64 -5.23 -9.82
CA LEU A 57 1.53 -4.63 -8.49
C LEU A 57 1.12 -3.17 -8.55
N GLU A 58 1.74 -2.38 -9.42
CA GLU A 58 1.44 -0.97 -9.56
C GLU A 58 0.00 -0.73 -9.99
N ALA A 59 -0.47 -1.46 -11.00
CA ALA A 59 -1.84 -1.34 -11.48
C ALA A 59 -2.85 -1.74 -10.42
N GLN A 60 -2.57 -2.80 -9.67
CA GLN A 60 -3.44 -3.25 -8.58
C GLN A 60 -3.46 -2.24 -7.44
N ALA A 61 -2.31 -1.68 -7.08
CA ALA A 61 -2.23 -0.65 -6.04
C ALA A 61 -3.04 0.59 -6.42
N ILE A 62 -2.92 1.04 -7.65
CA ILE A 62 -3.70 2.17 -8.17
C ILE A 62 -5.20 1.86 -8.09
N SER A 63 -5.60 0.64 -8.45
CA SER A 63 -7.01 0.23 -8.37
C SER A 63 -7.55 0.33 -6.94
N PHE A 64 -6.77 -0.10 -5.94
CA PHE A 64 -7.16 0.03 -4.53
C PHE A 64 -7.31 1.49 -4.12
N VAL A 65 -6.37 2.35 -4.53
CA VAL A 65 -6.41 3.79 -4.23
C VAL A 65 -7.62 4.46 -4.88
N VAL A 66 -7.88 4.14 -6.15
CA VAL A 66 -9.05 4.68 -6.87
C VAL A 66 -10.35 4.33 -6.15
N THR A 67 -10.43 3.13 -5.58
CA THR A 67 -11.60 2.70 -4.83
C THR A 67 -11.74 3.47 -3.51
N LYS A 68 -10.63 3.73 -2.82
CA LYS A 68 -10.64 4.34 -1.49
C LYS A 68 -10.65 5.87 -1.51
N CYS A 69 -9.84 6.47 -2.39
CA CYS A 69 -9.72 7.93 -2.45
C CYS A 69 -9.37 8.39 -3.87
N PRO A 70 -10.34 8.31 -4.81
CA PRO A 70 -10.08 8.62 -6.22
C PRO A 70 -9.62 10.05 -6.45
N ASP A 71 -9.99 10.97 -5.56
CA ASP A 71 -9.65 12.40 -5.67
C ASP A 71 -8.24 12.72 -5.14
N LYS A 72 -7.50 11.74 -4.66
CA LYS A 72 -6.17 11.97 -4.05
C LYS A 72 -5.00 11.48 -4.91
N LEU A 73 -5.27 10.96 -6.07
CA LEU A 73 -4.23 10.55 -7.00
C LEU A 73 -3.53 11.71 -7.69
#